data_6a2a550b0b75760109cd1a9a5a6eff65
#
_entry.id   6a2a550b0b75760109cd1a9a5a6eff65
#
_cell.length_a   1.000
_cell.length_b   1.000
_cell.length_c   1.000
_cell.angle_alpha   90.00
_cell.angle_beta   90.00
_cell.angle_gamma   90.00
#
_symmetry.space_group_name_H-M   'P 1'
#
loop_
_entity.id
_entity.type
_entity.pdbx_description
1 polymer ?
#
loop_
_entity_poly.entity_id
_entity_poly.type
_entity_poly.pdbx_seq_one_letter_code
_entity_poly.pdbx_strand_id
1 'polypeptide(L)'
;MNQKMLAQKKGAMIDATDLNFYKESLDQVPVIKDLLADAVMDGGVKSASDYSYRASAFSAPYTRLVGDAGSFIDPFFSSGVHLAMTGALGAAVTIQAARRGDCSELEAGKWYSSKVATGYTRFLIMVLICMRQINNQHVPVLSDWSEDGFDRAFDFFRPSMSSLSNRHHFYFAV
;
A
#
# COMPACT_ATOMS: atom_id res chain seq x y z
N MET A 1 1.92 12.33 8.00
CA MET A 1 2.71 13.57 8.20
C MET A 1 4.16 13.28 7.88
N ASN A 2 4.85 14.17 7.12
CA ASN A 2 6.25 13.99 6.74
C ASN A 2 7.16 14.09 8.00
N GLN A 3 8.20 13.25 8.13
CA GLN A 3 9.13 13.25 9.25
C GLN A 3 9.77 14.64 9.51
N LYS A 4 10.05 15.42 8.44
CA LYS A 4 10.56 16.80 8.57
C LYS A 4 9.55 17.72 9.23
N MET A 5 8.27 17.64 8.85
CA MET A 5 7.19 18.43 9.46
C MET A 5 6.95 18.01 10.92
N LEU A 6 7.04 16.70 11.21
CA LEU A 6 6.95 16.18 12.55
C LEU A 6 8.08 16.71 13.43
N ALA A 7 9.31 16.64 12.94
CA ALA A 7 10.49 17.15 13.66
C ALA A 7 10.40 18.66 13.89
N GLN A 8 9.93 19.41 12.89
CA GLN A 8 9.74 20.87 13.00
C GLN A 8 8.66 21.23 14.02
N LYS A 9 7.51 20.54 14.00
CA LYS A 9 6.44 20.75 14.99
C LYS A 9 6.90 20.36 16.40
N LYS A 10 7.55 19.21 16.58
CA LYS A 10 8.10 18.79 17.87
C LYS A 10 9.17 19.75 18.38
N GLY A 11 10.03 20.30 17.52
CA GLY A 11 11.04 21.28 17.88
C GLY A 11 10.47 22.63 18.31
N ALA A 12 9.23 22.96 17.98
CA ALA A 12 8.53 24.17 18.40
C ALA A 12 7.76 23.99 19.74
N MET A 13 7.65 22.76 20.27
CA MET A 13 6.93 22.47 21.51
C MET A 13 7.84 22.62 22.71
N ILE A 14 7.30 23.16 23.81
CA ILE A 14 8.00 23.34 25.07
C ILE A 14 8.35 22.00 25.73
N ASP A 15 7.46 20.99 25.53
CA ASP A 15 7.66 19.61 25.99
C ASP A 15 7.31 18.65 24.84
N ALA A 16 8.33 18.20 24.12
CA ALA A 16 8.21 17.44 22.87
C ALA A 16 7.96 15.93 23.09
N THR A 17 7.14 15.56 24.08
CA THR A 17 6.73 14.16 24.23
C THR A 17 5.71 13.76 23.19
N ASP A 18 5.67 12.44 22.83
CA ASP A 18 4.67 11.91 21.90
C ASP A 18 3.25 12.13 22.42
N LEU A 19 3.06 12.08 23.73
CA LEU A 19 1.77 12.32 24.37
C LEU A 19 1.30 13.78 24.19
N ASN A 20 2.18 14.75 24.42
CA ASN A 20 1.82 16.16 24.26
C ASN A 20 1.54 16.49 22.80
N PHE A 21 2.36 15.98 21.89
CA PHE A 21 2.11 16.11 20.46
C PHE A 21 0.75 15.50 20.03
N TYR A 22 0.37 14.34 20.58
CA TYR A 22 -0.92 13.71 20.34
C TYR A 22 -2.07 14.59 20.85
N LYS A 23 -1.98 15.10 22.09
CA LYS A 23 -3.00 15.97 22.69
C LYS A 23 -3.16 17.28 21.90
N GLU A 24 -2.07 17.95 21.55
CA GLU A 24 -2.14 19.16 20.70
C GLU A 24 -2.72 18.89 19.33
N SER A 25 -2.47 17.71 18.75
CA SER A 25 -3.07 17.31 17.47
C SER A 25 -4.58 17.11 17.58
N LEU A 26 -5.08 16.58 18.70
CA LEU A 26 -6.51 16.47 18.98
C LEU A 26 -7.16 17.84 19.17
N ASP A 27 -6.48 18.78 19.82
CA ASP A 27 -6.98 20.15 20.04
C ASP A 27 -7.21 20.91 18.71
N GLN A 28 -6.51 20.53 17.65
CA GLN A 28 -6.70 21.10 16.31
C GLN A 28 -7.95 20.59 15.57
N VAL A 29 -8.63 19.57 16.12
CA VAL A 29 -9.82 18.95 15.50
C VAL A 29 -10.97 18.96 16.52
N PRO A 30 -11.71 20.06 16.65
CA PRO A 30 -12.73 20.24 17.69
C PRO A 30 -13.77 19.12 17.73
N VAL A 31 -14.23 18.67 16.58
CA VAL A 31 -15.24 17.58 16.47
C VAL A 31 -14.76 16.28 17.10
N ILE A 32 -13.49 15.93 16.92
CA ILE A 32 -12.93 14.71 17.52
C ILE A 32 -12.72 14.95 19.03
N LYS A 33 -12.29 16.14 19.42
CA LYS A 33 -12.13 16.49 20.82
C LYS A 33 -13.45 16.38 21.59
N ASP A 34 -14.54 16.90 21.03
CA ASP A 34 -15.88 16.82 21.61
C ASP A 34 -16.37 15.36 21.70
N LEU A 35 -16.12 14.56 20.64
CA LEU A 35 -16.46 13.13 20.64
C LEU A 35 -15.71 12.34 21.72
N LEU A 36 -14.50 12.76 22.05
CA LEU A 36 -13.62 12.10 23.04
C LEU A 36 -13.69 12.77 24.43
N ALA A 37 -14.63 13.69 24.68
CA ALA A 37 -14.66 14.48 25.92
C ALA A 37 -14.70 13.60 27.19
N ASP A 38 -15.44 12.48 27.13
CA ASP A 38 -15.59 11.54 28.26
C ASP A 38 -14.65 10.31 28.14
N ALA A 39 -13.79 10.28 27.13
CA ALA A 39 -12.90 9.15 26.91
C ALA A 39 -11.67 9.18 27.83
N VAL A 40 -11.33 8.04 28.40
CA VAL A 40 -10.12 7.83 29.18
C VAL A 40 -9.06 7.18 28.29
N MET A 41 -7.87 7.79 28.26
CA MET A 41 -6.75 7.19 27.51
C MET A 41 -6.29 5.90 28.19
N ASP A 42 -6.37 4.79 27.48
CA ASP A 42 -5.85 3.50 27.92
C ASP A 42 -4.47 3.25 27.30
N GLY A 43 -3.44 3.31 28.15
CA GLY A 43 -2.05 3.11 27.75
C GLY A 43 -1.32 4.34 27.23
N GLY A 44 -0.08 4.12 26.74
CA GLY A 44 0.79 5.17 26.21
C GLY A 44 0.62 5.39 24.71
N VAL A 45 0.97 6.58 24.24
CA VAL A 45 1.03 6.90 22.80
C VAL A 45 2.16 6.10 22.16
N LYS A 46 1.84 5.44 21.04
CA LYS A 46 2.81 4.76 20.19
C LYS A 46 2.91 5.50 18.88
N SER A 47 4.13 5.77 18.42
CA SER A 47 4.38 6.36 17.11
C SER A 47 4.81 5.28 16.13
N ALA A 48 4.40 5.45 14.88
CA ALA A 48 4.82 4.62 13.76
C ALA A 48 5.25 5.49 12.59
N SER A 49 6.16 4.99 11.77
CA SER A 49 6.60 5.65 10.55
C SER A 49 6.35 4.75 9.34
N ASP A 50 6.67 5.24 8.13
CA ASP A 50 6.67 4.41 6.94
C ASP A 50 7.77 3.36 7.04
N TYR A 51 7.37 2.09 7.00
CA TYR A 51 8.23 0.90 6.99
C TYR A 51 8.19 0.20 5.63
N SER A 52 7.77 0.89 4.56
CA SER A 52 7.69 0.31 3.22
C SER A 52 9.06 -0.22 2.78
N TYR A 53 9.07 -1.45 2.29
CA TYR A 53 10.26 -2.11 1.76
C TYR A 53 9.90 -3.05 0.61
N ARG A 54 10.93 -3.45 -0.12
CA ARG A 54 10.84 -4.44 -1.19
C ARG A 54 12.08 -5.33 -1.15
N ALA A 55 11.89 -6.64 -1.27
CA ALA A 55 12.97 -7.58 -1.49
C ALA A 55 13.68 -7.30 -2.83
N SER A 56 14.94 -7.64 -2.93
CA SER A 56 15.73 -7.50 -4.17
C SER A 56 15.22 -8.45 -5.28
N ALA A 57 14.62 -9.57 -4.89
CA ALA A 57 13.98 -10.53 -5.78
C ALA A 57 12.72 -11.11 -5.11
N PHE A 58 11.68 -11.43 -5.89
CA PHE A 58 10.46 -12.07 -5.41
C PHE A 58 10.46 -13.59 -5.61
N SER A 59 11.38 -14.10 -6.40
CA SER A 59 11.57 -15.54 -6.63
C SER A 59 13.04 -15.91 -6.69
N ALA A 60 13.32 -17.12 -6.27
CA ALA A 60 14.58 -17.85 -6.47
C ALA A 60 14.21 -19.26 -6.99
N PRO A 61 15.17 -20.08 -7.44
CA PRO A 61 14.89 -21.44 -7.81
C PRO A 61 14.08 -22.17 -6.73
N TYR A 62 12.92 -22.69 -7.11
CA TYR A 62 11.98 -23.41 -6.24
C TYR A 62 11.43 -22.61 -5.05
N THR A 63 11.56 -21.28 -5.06
CA THR A 63 11.10 -20.39 -3.97
C THR A 63 10.30 -19.22 -4.53
N ARG A 64 9.23 -18.83 -3.81
CA ARG A 64 8.43 -17.62 -4.06
C ARG A 64 8.23 -16.87 -2.75
N LEU A 65 8.50 -15.58 -2.75
CA LEU A 65 8.22 -14.70 -1.62
C LEU A 65 6.82 -14.11 -1.76
N VAL A 66 5.99 -14.29 -0.75
CA VAL A 66 4.57 -13.90 -0.78
C VAL A 66 4.28 -12.91 0.35
N GLY A 67 3.44 -11.92 0.06
CA GLY A 67 3.03 -10.91 1.05
C GLY A 67 4.21 -10.13 1.59
N ASP A 68 4.16 -9.83 2.88
CA ASP A 68 5.16 -9.03 3.58
C ASP A 68 6.57 -9.65 3.57
N ALA A 69 6.71 -10.97 3.35
CA ALA A 69 8.02 -11.56 3.12
C ALA A 69 8.74 -11.01 1.88
N GLY A 70 7.99 -10.56 0.87
CA GLY A 70 8.50 -10.00 -0.38
C GLY A 70 8.51 -8.49 -0.43
N SER A 71 7.45 -7.85 0.07
CA SER A 71 7.30 -6.40 0.06
C SER A 71 6.20 -5.92 0.98
N PHE A 72 6.40 -4.77 1.58
CA PHE A 72 5.44 -4.07 2.40
C PHE A 72 5.26 -2.65 1.90
N ILE A 73 4.04 -2.16 1.89
CA ILE A 73 3.67 -0.78 1.52
C ILE A 73 2.95 -0.17 2.70
N ASP A 74 3.14 1.13 2.91
CA ASP A 74 2.36 1.93 3.86
C ASP A 74 0.87 1.54 3.81
N PRO A 75 0.24 1.24 4.96
CA PRO A 75 -1.12 0.69 5.04
C PRO A 75 -2.24 1.68 4.67
N PHE A 76 -1.93 2.84 4.12
CA PHE A 76 -2.89 3.90 3.81
C PHE A 76 -4.11 3.41 3.03
N PHE A 77 -3.92 2.50 2.07
CA PHE A 77 -5.01 1.90 1.29
C PHE A 77 -5.37 0.47 1.71
N SER A 78 -4.87 -0.02 2.84
CA SER A 78 -5.14 -1.38 3.32
C SER A 78 -4.88 -2.48 2.29
N SER A 79 -3.86 -2.31 1.44
CA SER A 79 -3.59 -3.17 0.28
C SER A 79 -2.83 -4.46 0.62
N GLY A 80 -2.29 -4.59 1.84
CA GLY A 80 -1.41 -5.71 2.22
C GLY A 80 -2.04 -7.08 2.02
N VAL A 81 -3.28 -7.28 2.53
CA VAL A 81 -4.00 -8.56 2.38
C VAL A 81 -4.25 -8.90 0.90
N HIS A 82 -4.67 -7.91 0.10
CA HIS A 82 -4.88 -8.10 -1.34
C HIS A 82 -3.58 -8.54 -2.04
N LEU A 83 -2.47 -7.87 -1.76
CA LEU A 83 -1.15 -8.21 -2.34
C LEU A 83 -0.68 -9.60 -1.88
N ALA A 84 -0.91 -9.96 -0.63
CA ALA A 84 -0.56 -11.27 -0.11
C ALA A 84 -1.37 -12.39 -0.79
N MET A 85 -2.70 -12.23 -0.91
CA MET A 85 -3.57 -13.22 -1.54
C MET A 85 -3.27 -13.39 -3.04
N THR A 86 -3.12 -12.29 -3.78
CA THR A 86 -2.77 -12.33 -5.21
C THR A 86 -1.37 -12.89 -5.43
N GLY A 87 -0.42 -12.57 -4.55
CA GLY A 87 0.91 -13.15 -4.54
C GLY A 87 0.88 -14.66 -4.29
N ALA A 88 0.09 -15.14 -3.30
CA ALA A 88 -0.06 -16.55 -3.00
C ALA A 88 -0.66 -17.33 -4.18
N LEU A 89 -1.70 -16.79 -4.81
CA LEU A 89 -2.28 -17.39 -6.01
C LEU A 89 -1.25 -17.48 -7.14
N GLY A 90 -0.53 -16.39 -7.42
CA GLY A 90 0.52 -16.36 -8.43
C GLY A 90 1.64 -17.37 -8.14
N ALA A 91 2.04 -17.50 -6.86
CA ALA A 91 3.02 -18.49 -6.43
C ALA A 91 2.53 -19.92 -6.69
N ALA A 92 1.30 -20.24 -6.27
CA ALA A 92 0.72 -21.56 -6.46
C ALA A 92 0.63 -21.95 -7.94
N VAL A 93 0.12 -21.04 -8.78
CA VAL A 93 -0.02 -21.29 -10.25
C VAL A 93 1.36 -21.50 -10.90
N THR A 94 2.35 -20.65 -10.59
CA THR A 94 3.69 -20.76 -11.22
C THR A 94 4.46 -21.98 -10.74
N ILE A 95 4.33 -22.36 -9.48
CA ILE A 95 4.93 -23.60 -8.96
C ILE A 95 4.29 -24.82 -9.64
N GLN A 96 2.96 -24.83 -9.75
CA GLN A 96 2.25 -25.94 -10.37
C GLN A 96 2.59 -26.07 -11.86
N ALA A 97 2.63 -24.96 -12.61
CA ALA A 97 3.00 -24.97 -14.03
C ALA A 97 4.41 -25.53 -14.25
N ALA A 98 5.40 -25.10 -13.43
CA ALA A 98 6.75 -25.62 -13.51
C ALA A 98 6.81 -27.13 -13.16
N ARG A 99 6.07 -27.57 -12.13
CA ARG A 99 6.01 -29.00 -11.74
C ARG A 99 5.39 -29.89 -12.80
N ARG A 100 4.42 -29.38 -13.55
CA ARG A 100 3.77 -30.10 -14.68
C ARG A 100 4.61 -30.10 -15.94
N GLY A 101 5.67 -29.29 -16.01
CA GLY A 101 6.47 -29.12 -17.22
C GLY A 101 5.83 -28.21 -18.28
N ASP A 102 4.79 -27.45 -17.91
CA ASP A 102 4.13 -26.49 -18.79
C ASP A 102 5.08 -25.31 -19.15
N CYS A 103 6.04 -25.01 -18.29
CA CYS A 103 7.12 -24.06 -18.50
C CYS A 103 8.33 -24.41 -17.61
N SER A 104 9.48 -23.78 -17.90
CA SER A 104 10.65 -23.93 -17.03
C SER A 104 10.46 -23.20 -15.70
N GLU A 105 11.16 -23.67 -14.65
CA GLU A 105 11.16 -22.99 -13.34
C GLU A 105 11.66 -21.55 -13.44
N LEU A 106 12.63 -21.29 -14.32
CA LEU A 106 13.15 -19.94 -14.55
C LEU A 106 12.08 -19.00 -15.15
N GLU A 107 11.32 -19.48 -16.13
CA GLU A 107 10.23 -18.71 -16.74
C GLU A 107 9.11 -18.45 -15.74
N ALA A 108 8.71 -19.48 -15.00
CA ALA A 108 7.72 -19.38 -13.93
C ALA A 108 8.12 -18.33 -12.86
N GLY A 109 9.38 -18.36 -12.43
CA GLY A 109 9.91 -17.40 -11.45
C GLY A 109 9.97 -15.96 -11.98
N LYS A 110 10.40 -15.78 -13.23
CA LYS A 110 10.41 -14.45 -13.89
C LYS A 110 9.01 -13.88 -14.02
N TRP A 111 8.05 -14.70 -14.48
CA TRP A 111 6.67 -14.27 -14.60
C TRP A 111 6.09 -13.86 -13.24
N TYR A 112 6.30 -14.68 -12.21
CA TYR A 112 5.88 -14.39 -10.84
C TYR A 112 6.44 -13.07 -10.34
N SER A 113 7.75 -12.89 -10.45
CA SER A 113 8.44 -11.67 -10.00
C SER A 113 7.93 -10.43 -10.72
N SER A 114 7.68 -10.52 -12.03
CA SER A 114 7.12 -9.42 -12.81
C SER A 114 5.70 -9.05 -12.35
N LYS A 115 4.86 -10.04 -12.06
CA LYS A 115 3.48 -9.81 -11.59
C LYS A 115 3.46 -9.16 -10.21
N VAL A 116 4.24 -9.68 -9.26
CA VAL A 116 4.34 -9.11 -7.91
C VAL A 116 4.91 -7.69 -7.96
N ALA A 117 5.99 -7.47 -8.71
CA ALA A 117 6.58 -6.14 -8.88
C ALA A 117 5.59 -5.14 -9.47
N THR A 118 4.80 -5.54 -10.47
CA THR A 118 3.78 -4.69 -11.09
C THR A 118 2.69 -4.31 -10.07
N GLY A 119 2.16 -5.28 -9.32
CA GLY A 119 1.16 -5.05 -8.28
C GLY A 119 1.69 -4.09 -7.21
N TYR A 120 2.87 -4.39 -6.67
CA TYR A 120 3.54 -3.54 -5.69
C TYR A 120 3.72 -2.09 -6.19
N THR A 121 4.27 -1.92 -7.40
CA THR A 121 4.57 -0.59 -7.95
C THR A 121 3.30 0.24 -8.15
N ARG A 122 2.20 -0.37 -8.58
CA ARG A 122 0.91 0.33 -8.73
C ARG A 122 0.42 0.89 -7.40
N PHE A 123 0.36 0.08 -6.35
CA PHE A 123 -0.05 0.54 -5.03
C PHE A 123 0.92 1.56 -4.44
N LEU A 124 2.22 1.38 -4.65
CA LEU A 124 3.23 2.34 -4.20
C LEU A 124 3.01 3.72 -4.84
N ILE A 125 2.76 3.78 -6.16
CA ILE A 125 2.48 5.03 -6.86
C ILE A 125 1.21 5.69 -6.29
N MET A 126 0.15 4.91 -6.03
CA MET A 126 -1.07 5.43 -5.40
C MET A 126 -0.78 6.08 -4.05
N VAL A 127 -0.09 5.37 -3.16
CA VAL A 127 0.29 5.90 -1.84
C VAL A 127 1.09 7.19 -1.99
N LEU A 128 2.10 7.20 -2.85
CA LEU A 128 2.97 8.36 -3.07
C LEU A 128 2.19 9.58 -3.62
N ILE A 129 1.25 9.37 -4.55
CA ILE A 129 0.39 10.44 -5.08
C ILE A 129 -0.47 11.02 -3.96
N CYS A 130 -1.16 10.18 -3.18
CA CYS A 130 -2.01 10.64 -2.09
C CYS A 130 -1.20 11.32 -0.99
N MET A 131 -0.06 10.78 -0.60
CA MET A 131 0.82 11.43 0.36
C MET A 131 1.32 12.78 -0.13
N ARG A 132 1.65 12.89 -1.43
CA ARG A 132 2.01 14.17 -2.05
C ARG A 132 0.85 15.17 -2.01
N GLN A 133 -0.38 14.73 -2.31
CA GLN A 133 -1.57 15.58 -2.25
C GLN A 133 -1.86 16.08 -0.83
N ILE A 134 -1.77 15.17 0.17
CA ILE A 134 -1.96 15.53 1.58
C ILE A 134 -0.92 16.56 2.03
N ASN A 135 0.32 16.45 1.55
CA ASN A 135 1.39 17.39 1.91
C ASN A 135 1.33 18.71 1.11
N ASN A 136 0.68 18.74 -0.06
CA ASN A 136 0.59 19.90 -0.96
C ASN A 136 -0.88 20.22 -1.27
N GLN A 137 -1.63 20.62 -0.26
CA GLN A 137 -3.06 20.94 -0.40
C GLN A 137 -3.35 22.12 -1.35
N HIS A 138 -2.35 22.98 -1.61
CA HIS A 138 -2.51 24.15 -2.49
C HIS A 138 -2.36 23.87 -3.99
N VAL A 139 -1.86 22.68 -4.34
CA VAL A 139 -1.69 22.25 -5.74
C VAL A 139 -2.43 20.94 -5.92
N PRO A 140 -3.66 20.94 -6.41
CA PRO A 140 -4.41 19.71 -6.63
C PRO A 140 -3.68 18.86 -7.67
N VAL A 141 -3.36 17.62 -7.31
CA VAL A 141 -2.83 16.60 -8.22
C VAL A 141 -3.96 15.95 -9.00
N LEU A 142 -5.13 15.86 -8.37
CA LEU A 142 -6.40 15.46 -8.97
C LEU A 142 -7.32 16.67 -8.84
N SER A 143 -7.75 17.25 -9.96
CA SER A 143 -8.75 18.30 -9.93
C SER A 143 -10.14 17.65 -10.00
N ASP A 144 -10.95 17.89 -8.98
CA ASP A 144 -12.37 17.47 -8.94
C ASP A 144 -13.25 18.16 -10.00
N TRP A 145 -12.63 19.02 -10.85
CA TRP A 145 -13.32 19.86 -11.82
C TRP A 145 -13.47 19.22 -13.20
N SER A 146 -12.89 18.06 -13.45
CA SER A 146 -13.07 17.34 -14.71
C SER A 146 -13.41 15.88 -14.42
N GLU A 147 -14.58 15.44 -14.87
CA GLU A 147 -14.98 14.04 -14.90
C GLU A 147 -13.89 13.18 -15.58
N ASP A 148 -13.28 13.71 -16.65
CA ASP A 148 -12.16 13.08 -17.36
C ASP A 148 -10.92 12.84 -16.46
N GLY A 149 -10.66 13.73 -15.51
CA GLY A 149 -9.54 13.59 -14.56
C GLY A 149 -9.77 12.47 -13.55
N PHE A 150 -11.04 12.37 -13.06
CA PHE A 150 -11.46 11.30 -12.16
C PHE A 150 -11.47 9.95 -12.88
N ASP A 151 -12.02 9.88 -14.08
CA ASP A 151 -12.06 8.67 -14.88
C ASP A 151 -10.67 8.19 -15.25
N ARG A 152 -9.73 9.07 -15.61
CA ARG A 152 -8.33 8.70 -15.87
C ARG A 152 -7.63 8.18 -14.62
N ALA A 153 -7.84 8.79 -13.46
CA ALA A 153 -7.32 8.29 -12.20
C ALA A 153 -7.93 6.92 -11.87
N PHE A 154 -9.25 6.78 -12.05
CA PHE A 154 -9.96 5.53 -11.81
C PHE A 154 -9.55 4.44 -12.81
N ASP A 155 -9.35 4.76 -14.08
CA ASP A 155 -8.85 3.84 -15.10
C ASP A 155 -7.40 3.42 -14.84
N PHE A 156 -6.58 4.30 -14.28
CA PHE A 156 -5.24 3.94 -13.81
C PHE A 156 -5.29 2.88 -12.69
N PHE A 157 -6.32 2.92 -11.83
CA PHE A 157 -6.54 1.98 -10.73
C PHE A 157 -7.31 0.73 -11.14
N ARG A 158 -8.25 0.84 -12.08
CA ARG A 158 -9.13 -0.23 -12.56
C ARG A 158 -8.38 -1.50 -13.02
N PRO A 159 -7.26 -1.45 -13.76
CA PRO A 159 -6.54 -2.64 -14.16
C PRO A 159 -5.88 -3.38 -13.00
N SER A 160 -5.65 -2.76 -11.86
CA SER A 160 -5.14 -3.46 -10.68
C SER A 160 -6.22 -4.35 -10.03
N MET A 161 -7.51 -4.03 -10.26
CA MET A 161 -8.64 -4.80 -9.76
C MET A 161 -9.28 -5.73 -10.83
N SER A 162 -9.21 -5.36 -12.12
CA SER A 162 -9.90 -6.07 -13.21
C SER A 162 -9.01 -6.92 -14.10
N SER A 163 -7.70 -6.96 -13.89
CA SER A 163 -6.81 -7.80 -14.70
C SER A 163 -7.03 -9.31 -14.52
N LEU A 164 -7.92 -9.69 -13.61
CA LEU A 164 -8.43 -11.05 -13.46
C LEU A 164 -9.67 -11.33 -14.32
N SER A 165 -10.35 -10.29 -14.85
CA SER A 165 -11.65 -10.48 -15.51
C SER A 165 -11.61 -10.52 -17.04
N ASN A 166 -10.55 -10.03 -17.73
CA ASN A 166 -10.70 -9.76 -19.16
C ASN A 166 -9.58 -10.22 -20.11
N ARG A 167 -8.75 -11.17 -19.76
CA ARG A 167 -7.95 -11.92 -20.73
C ARG A 167 -7.78 -13.36 -20.27
N HIS A 168 -8.37 -14.24 -21.01
CA HIS A 168 -8.37 -15.70 -21.01
C HIS A 168 -9.51 -16.31 -20.21
N HIS A 169 -10.52 -16.75 -20.94
CA HIS A 169 -11.31 -17.91 -20.59
C HIS A 169 -10.35 -19.08 -20.36
N PHE A 170 -9.92 -19.26 -19.11
CA PHE A 170 -9.42 -20.56 -18.72
C PHE A 170 -10.64 -21.45 -18.50
N TYR A 171 -10.92 -22.31 -19.47
CA TYR A 171 -11.78 -23.45 -19.26
C TYR A 171 -11.10 -24.34 -18.22
N PHE A 172 -11.60 -24.37 -17.02
CA PHE A 172 -11.38 -25.49 -16.13
C PHE A 172 -12.20 -26.65 -16.68
N ALA A 173 -11.56 -27.56 -17.42
CA ALA A 173 -12.10 -28.90 -17.62
C ALA A 173 -11.85 -29.66 -16.30
N VAL A 174 -12.96 -30.10 -15.69
CA VAL A 174 -13.00 -31.01 -14.54
C VAL A 174 -12.53 -32.40 -14.99
#